data_bab481924edae51cb7cb98b00a7dcfa4
#
_entry.id   bab481924edae51cb7cb98b00a7dcfa4
#
_cell.length_a   1.000
_cell.length_b   1.000
_cell.length_c   1.000
_cell.angle_alpha   90.00
_cell.angle_beta   90.00
_cell.angle_gamma   90.00
#
_symmetry.space_group_name_H-M   'P 1'
#
loop_
_entity.id
_entity.type
_entity.pdbx_description
1 polymer ?
#
loop_
_entity_poly.entity_id
_entity_poly.type
_entity_poly.pdbx_seq_one_letter_code
_entity_poly.pdbx_strand_id
1 'polypeptide(L)'
;MNQEVNVLALVKGKERYVFLYTGDNREELVESFGRYASDSELSFSWFDAAVMTRKALREKRETELVAARRAMRRSKAALRAKTDPSLFQNIADPFAEDEI
;
A
#
# COMPACT_ATOMS: atom_id res chain seq x y z
N MET A 1 -18.15 -10.83 1.73
CA MET A 1 -17.42 -9.59 1.95
C MET A 1 -16.77 -9.13 0.68
N ASN A 2 -16.96 -7.87 0.37
CA ASN A 2 -16.41 -7.32 -0.86
C ASN A 2 -14.99 -6.86 -0.62
N GLN A 3 -14.03 -7.59 -1.17
CA GLN A 3 -12.67 -7.13 -1.19
C GLN A 3 -12.46 -6.33 -2.44
N GLU A 4 -11.87 -5.15 -2.29
CA GLU A 4 -11.50 -4.36 -3.43
C GLU A 4 -10.37 -5.03 -4.18
N VAL A 5 -10.56 -5.16 -5.48
CA VAL A 5 -9.50 -5.64 -6.36
C VAL A 5 -8.68 -4.44 -6.79
N ASN A 6 -7.41 -4.51 -6.54
CA ASN A 6 -6.45 -3.49 -6.94
C ASN A 6 -5.75 -3.93 -8.21
N VAL A 7 -5.36 -2.97 -9.02
CA VAL A 7 -4.69 -3.23 -10.27
C VAL A 7 -3.37 -2.47 -10.28
N LEU A 8 -2.29 -3.18 -10.55
CA LEU A 8 -1.00 -2.58 -10.85
C LEU A 8 -0.62 -2.93 -12.27
N ALA A 9 -0.16 -1.96 -13.01
CA ALA A 9 0.24 -2.18 -14.39
C ALA A 9 1.60 -1.55 -14.65
N LEU A 10 2.38 -2.25 -15.46
CA LEU A 10 3.67 -1.77 -15.92
C LEU A 10 3.75 -2.00 -17.41
N VAL A 11 4.10 -0.95 -18.15
CA VAL A 11 4.33 -1.04 -19.59
C VAL A 11 5.82 -0.89 -19.82
N LYS A 12 6.39 -1.85 -20.52
CA LYS A 12 7.81 -1.85 -20.77
C LYS A 12 8.05 -2.28 -22.22
N GLY A 13 8.34 -1.32 -23.08
CA GLY A 13 8.44 -1.58 -24.50
C GLY A 13 7.12 -2.07 -25.07
N LYS A 14 7.13 -3.25 -25.65
CA LYS A 14 5.93 -3.88 -26.18
C LYS A 14 5.25 -4.78 -25.15
N GLU A 15 5.87 -4.97 -24.00
CA GLU A 15 5.33 -5.85 -22.96
C GLU A 15 4.49 -5.07 -21.97
N ARG A 16 3.42 -5.71 -21.52
CA ARG A 16 2.54 -5.15 -20.52
C ARG A 16 2.38 -6.16 -19.40
N TYR A 17 2.58 -5.71 -18.18
CA TYR A 17 2.42 -6.54 -17.01
C TYR A 17 1.27 -5.99 -16.19
N VAL A 18 0.24 -6.80 -16.00
CA VAL A 18 -0.95 -6.40 -15.26
C VAL A 18 -1.13 -7.35 -14.10
N PHE A 19 -1.23 -6.81 -12.91
CA PHE A 19 -1.39 -7.59 -11.69
C PHE A 19 -2.69 -7.18 -11.01
N LEU A 20 -3.54 -8.17 -10.76
CA LEU A 20 -4.76 -7.99 -10.00
C LEU A 20 -4.53 -8.62 -8.63
N TYR A 21 -4.86 -7.87 -7.58
CA TYR A 21 -4.65 -8.37 -6.24
C TYR A 21 -5.63 -7.76 -5.26
N THR A 22 -5.79 -8.44 -4.13
CA THR A 22 -6.57 -7.94 -3.00
C THR A 22 -5.64 -7.76 -1.82
N GLY A 23 -6.15 -7.17 -0.74
CA GLY A 23 -5.35 -7.02 0.47
C GLY A 23 -4.84 -8.35 1.04
N ASP A 24 -5.61 -9.43 0.81
CA ASP A 24 -5.27 -10.73 1.38
C ASP A 24 -4.13 -11.43 0.64
N ASN A 25 -3.95 -11.15 -0.65
CA ASN A 25 -2.92 -11.83 -1.44
C ASN A 25 -1.77 -10.93 -1.84
N ARG A 26 -1.56 -9.86 -1.11
CA ARG A 26 -0.49 -8.92 -1.41
C ARG A 26 0.89 -9.56 -1.31
N GLU A 27 1.08 -10.48 -0.36
CA GLU A 27 2.36 -11.18 -0.24
C GLU A 27 2.65 -12.05 -1.46
N GLU A 28 1.63 -12.73 -1.97
CA GLU A 28 1.77 -13.52 -3.18
C GLU A 28 2.09 -12.65 -4.38
N LEU A 29 1.54 -11.45 -4.42
CA LEU A 29 1.84 -10.47 -5.45
C LEU A 29 3.32 -10.11 -5.44
N VAL A 30 3.87 -9.80 -4.29
CA VAL A 30 5.28 -9.42 -4.17
C VAL A 30 6.19 -10.58 -4.56
N GLU A 31 5.83 -11.79 -4.19
CA GLU A 31 6.56 -12.97 -4.62
C GLU A 31 6.53 -13.14 -6.13
N SER A 32 5.40 -12.80 -6.76
CA SER A 32 5.29 -12.85 -8.21
C SER A 32 6.27 -11.91 -8.89
N PHE A 33 6.49 -10.73 -8.31
CA PHE A 33 7.46 -9.79 -8.85
C PHE A 33 8.87 -10.40 -8.87
N GLY A 34 9.23 -11.10 -7.81
CA GLY A 34 10.51 -11.78 -7.74
C GLY A 34 10.65 -12.87 -8.80
N ARG A 35 9.59 -13.65 -9.01
CA ARG A 35 9.61 -14.69 -10.03
C ARG A 35 9.76 -14.10 -11.42
N TYR A 36 9.07 -12.99 -11.70
CA TYR A 36 9.18 -12.35 -13.00
C TYR A 36 10.56 -11.76 -13.22
N ALA A 37 11.13 -11.14 -12.17
CA ALA A 37 12.46 -10.56 -12.27
C ALA A 37 13.55 -11.60 -12.48
N SER A 38 13.29 -12.84 -12.03
CA SER A 38 14.22 -13.95 -12.19
C SER A 38 14.14 -14.62 -13.56
N ASP A 39 13.08 -14.31 -14.32
CA ASP A 39 12.87 -14.93 -15.62
C ASP A 39 13.60 -14.11 -16.69
N SER A 40 14.63 -14.72 -17.25
CA SER A 40 15.47 -14.03 -18.24
C SER A 40 14.75 -13.76 -19.56
N GLU A 41 13.64 -14.44 -19.81
CA GLU A 41 12.87 -14.23 -21.03
C GLU A 41 11.95 -13.01 -20.94
N LEU A 42 11.74 -12.48 -19.75
CA LEU A 42 10.92 -11.32 -19.54
C LEU A 42 11.78 -10.06 -19.43
N SER A 43 11.20 -8.95 -19.83
CA SER A 43 11.86 -7.64 -19.67
C SER A 43 11.77 -7.11 -18.24
N PHE A 44 11.05 -7.81 -17.38
CA PHE A 44 10.82 -7.39 -16.01
C PHE A 44 12.11 -7.51 -15.20
N SER A 45 12.63 -6.39 -14.74
CA SER A 45 13.90 -6.35 -14.03
C SER A 45 13.70 -6.34 -12.51
N TRP A 46 14.78 -6.54 -11.76
CA TRP A 46 14.72 -6.40 -10.31
C TRP A 46 14.38 -4.98 -9.88
N PHE A 47 14.77 -4.00 -10.68
CA PHE A 47 14.36 -2.63 -10.44
C PHE A 47 12.84 -2.49 -10.57
N ASP A 48 12.25 -3.11 -11.60
CA ASP A 48 10.80 -3.09 -11.77
C ASP A 48 10.10 -3.78 -10.60
N ALA A 49 10.65 -4.88 -10.13
CA ALA A 49 10.12 -5.57 -8.97
C ALA A 49 10.09 -4.66 -7.74
N ALA A 50 11.16 -3.91 -7.53
CA ALA A 50 11.25 -2.99 -6.40
C ALA A 50 10.22 -1.87 -6.52
N VAL A 51 10.06 -1.30 -7.72
CA VAL A 51 9.10 -0.23 -7.95
C VAL A 51 7.67 -0.72 -7.72
N MET A 52 7.35 -1.90 -8.26
CA MET A 52 5.99 -2.46 -8.13
C MET A 52 5.69 -2.83 -6.68
N THR A 53 6.67 -3.36 -5.96
CA THR A 53 6.51 -3.65 -4.54
C THR A 53 6.21 -2.38 -3.76
N ARG A 54 6.93 -1.31 -4.06
CA ARG A 54 6.70 -0.02 -3.40
C ARG A 54 5.28 0.49 -3.66
N LYS A 55 4.80 0.36 -4.88
CA LYS A 55 3.44 0.78 -5.22
C LYS A 55 2.40 -0.03 -4.47
N ALA A 56 2.58 -1.33 -4.38
CA ALA A 56 1.65 -2.20 -3.65
C ALA A 56 1.59 -1.82 -2.17
N LEU A 57 2.73 -1.54 -1.57
CA LEU A 57 2.80 -1.15 -0.17
C LEU A 57 2.22 0.25 0.05
N ARG A 58 2.39 1.15 -0.90
CA ARG A 58 1.79 2.48 -0.83
C ARG A 58 0.28 2.41 -0.82
N GLU A 59 -0.31 1.59 -1.67
CA GLU A 59 -1.75 1.41 -1.70
C GLU A 59 -2.28 0.84 -0.40
N LYS A 60 -1.56 -0.08 0.21
CA LYS A 60 -1.91 -0.59 1.52
C LYS A 60 -1.92 0.53 2.55
N ARG A 61 -0.90 1.36 2.56
CA ARG A 61 -0.79 2.47 3.50
C ARG A 61 -1.93 3.46 3.32
N GLU A 62 -2.26 3.81 2.10
CA GLU A 62 -3.36 4.72 1.81
C GLU A 62 -4.70 4.15 2.26
N THR A 63 -4.94 2.89 2.02
CA THR A 63 -6.16 2.22 2.46
C THR A 63 -6.28 2.25 3.98
N GLU A 64 -5.20 1.98 4.67
CA GLU A 64 -5.18 2.01 6.13
C GLU A 64 -5.42 3.42 6.68
N LEU A 65 -4.85 4.43 6.04
CA LEU A 65 -5.06 5.81 6.44
C LEU A 65 -6.51 6.24 6.25
N VAL A 66 -7.13 5.87 5.14
CA VAL A 66 -8.54 6.19 4.89
C VAL A 66 -9.41 5.50 5.93
N ALA A 67 -9.14 4.23 6.22
CA ALA A 67 -9.89 3.51 7.23
C ALA A 67 -9.74 4.15 8.61
N ALA A 68 -8.54 4.57 8.96
CA ALA A 68 -8.28 5.25 10.22
C ALA A 68 -9.05 6.57 10.31
N ARG A 69 -9.06 7.35 9.24
CA ARG A 69 -9.79 8.61 9.19
C ARG A 69 -11.28 8.40 9.37
N ARG A 70 -11.84 7.38 8.73
CA ARG A 70 -13.25 7.03 8.89
C ARG A 70 -13.58 6.65 10.30
N ALA A 71 -12.73 5.83 10.93
CA ALA A 71 -12.92 5.43 12.30
C ALA A 71 -12.88 6.63 13.25
N MET A 72 -11.95 7.56 13.00
CA MET A 72 -11.85 8.78 13.79
C MET A 72 -13.10 9.65 13.66
N ARG A 73 -13.66 9.76 12.46
CA ARG A 73 -14.89 10.52 12.27
C ARG A 73 -16.06 9.93 13.03
N ARG A 74 -16.17 8.60 13.06
CA ARG A 74 -17.24 7.93 13.80
C ARG A 74 -17.12 8.18 15.29
N SER A 75 -15.91 8.26 15.78
CA SER A 75 -15.64 8.43 17.22
C SER A 75 -15.48 9.88 17.62
N LYS A 76 -15.69 10.82 16.71
CA LYS A 76 -15.39 12.21 16.95
C LYS A 76 -16.08 12.80 18.18
N ALA A 77 -17.35 12.48 18.39
CA ALA A 77 -18.08 12.97 19.53
C ALA A 77 -17.53 12.41 20.84
N ALA A 78 -17.21 11.14 20.87
CA ALA A 78 -16.60 10.51 22.04
C ALA A 78 -15.21 11.06 22.30
N LEU A 79 -14.45 11.30 21.24
CA LEU A 79 -13.11 11.86 21.33
C LEU A 79 -13.12 13.26 21.90
N ARG A 80 -14.09 14.08 21.52
CA ARG A 80 -14.20 15.45 22.04
C ARG A 80 -14.40 15.49 23.54
N ALA A 81 -15.11 14.52 24.09
CA ALA A 81 -15.39 14.49 25.50
C ALA A 81 -14.18 14.07 26.34
N LYS A 82 -13.26 13.33 25.75
CA LYS A 82 -12.14 12.73 26.49
C LYS A 82 -10.78 13.06 25.93
N THR A 83 -10.70 13.92 24.93
CA THR A 83 -9.46 14.12 24.23
C THR A 83 -8.49 14.98 25.03
N ASP A 84 -7.35 14.43 25.32
CA ASP A 84 -6.19 15.17 25.73
C ASP A 84 -5.39 15.49 24.46
N PRO A 85 -5.18 16.76 24.14
CA PRO A 85 -4.42 17.10 22.92
C PRO A 85 -3.04 16.49 22.87
N SER A 86 -2.45 16.17 24.01
CA SER A 86 -1.15 15.52 24.05
C SER A 86 -1.16 14.13 23.46
N LEU A 87 -2.30 13.43 23.43
CA LEU A 87 -2.40 12.11 22.83
C LEU A 87 -2.16 12.16 21.35
N PHE A 88 -2.60 13.21 20.70
CA PHE A 88 -2.39 13.36 19.26
C PHE A 88 -0.96 13.74 18.94
N GLN A 89 -0.29 14.42 19.84
CA GLN A 89 1.12 14.75 19.66
C GLN A 89 2.01 13.53 19.80
N ASN A 90 1.56 12.52 20.54
CA ASN A 90 2.29 11.29 20.73
C ASN A 90 2.08 10.29 19.61
N ILE A 91 1.08 10.53 18.77
CA ILE A 91 0.89 9.69 17.59
C ILE A 91 1.97 10.07 16.59
N ALA A 92 2.84 9.11 16.30
CA ALA A 92 3.91 9.35 15.35
C ALA A 92 3.29 9.72 14.01
N ASP A 93 3.76 10.83 13.46
CA ASP A 93 3.39 11.24 12.12
C ASP A 93 4.05 10.26 11.15
N PRO A 94 3.27 9.42 10.43
CA PRO A 94 3.87 8.46 9.52
C PRO A 94 4.65 9.12 8.39
N PHE A 95 4.38 10.40 8.13
CA PHE A 95 5.11 11.12 7.11
C PHE A 95 6.43 11.68 7.64
N ALA A 96 6.52 11.96 8.93
CA ALA A 96 7.76 12.46 9.52
C ALA A 96 8.86 11.40 9.48
N GLU A 97 8.51 10.13 9.62
CA GLU A 97 9.47 9.05 9.56
C GLU A 97 10.05 8.85 8.17
N ASP A 98 9.29 9.19 7.16
CA ASP A 98 9.72 9.03 5.77
C ASP A 98 10.71 10.10 5.31
N GLU A 99 10.93 11.12 6.11
CA GLU A 99 11.82 12.21 5.77
C GLU A 99 13.28 11.95 6.14
N ILE A 100 13.55 10.88 6.80
CA ILE A 100 14.89 10.54 7.29
C ILE A 100 15.75 9.95 6.18
#